data_57cff40c273ae2eaebdaaea82f24229b
#
_entry.id   57cff40c273ae2eaebdaaea82f24229b
#
_cell.length_a   1.000
_cell.length_b   1.000
_cell.length_c   1.000
_cell.angle_alpha   90.00
_cell.angle_beta   90.00
_cell.angle_gamma   90.00
#
_symmetry.space_group_name_H-M   'P 1'
#
loop_
_entity.id
_entity.type
_entity.pdbx_description
1 polymer ?
#
loop_
_entity_poly.entity_id
_entity_poly.type
_entity_poly.pdbx_seq_one_letter_code
_entity_poly.pdbx_strand_id
1 'polypeptide(L)'
;GDKTLILQPSRELLIQNYCKLTSYGIPATIYSASCGKKELSNMIYATLGSIKKVVGQLKEMGIRNVLIDEAHAGYSPEDGSEFMTFMNELKPRKVIGFTATPCRLKNMSIGQTSYSQLNFITRMRPVYFKNLIHVIQVEEMIRQGFWTPLKYETWDFNGDALKLNSNGSEYTAESISEAVRKNGLNNLILRRLMILKNSCKSILVFMDSVESCNTAARWMNDHIRSGIADVVHGGTPKKQREAIVERFKSGGTQVVFNYSALGTGFDHPGLDCVIVGRPTFSFSSFYQWLGRAVRIKDGKDSALVVDCCNNSSRFGDIRELSIENYKGYGWGMFIGDKLITNIPMGDKVTKTDLDIK
;
A
#
# COMPACT_ATOMS: atom_id res chain seq x y z
N GLY A 1 28.99 14.84 -8.06
CA GLY A 1 28.12 13.67 -8.19
C GLY A 1 26.93 13.94 -9.10
N ASP A 2 26.32 12.88 -9.63
CA ASP A 2 25.16 13.02 -10.54
C ASP A 2 23.96 13.64 -9.80
N LYS A 3 23.32 14.63 -10.41
CA LYS A 3 22.15 15.29 -9.84
C LYS A 3 20.91 14.41 -9.97
N THR A 4 20.12 14.33 -8.90
CA THR A 4 19.05 13.34 -8.76
C THR A 4 17.73 13.98 -8.34
N LEU A 5 16.67 13.63 -9.04
CA LEU A 5 15.28 13.90 -8.66
C LEU A 5 14.67 12.64 -8.03
N ILE A 6 14.01 12.79 -6.89
CA ILE A 6 13.31 11.72 -6.19
C ILE A 6 11.82 12.04 -6.18
N LEU A 7 11.05 11.30 -6.97
CA LEU A 7 9.60 11.46 -7.05
C LEU A 7 8.89 10.64 -5.98
N GLN A 8 8.02 11.30 -5.25
CA GLN A 8 7.21 10.72 -4.19
C GLN A 8 5.71 10.86 -4.51
N PRO A 9 4.90 9.82 -4.28
CA PRO A 9 3.48 9.85 -4.65
C PRO A 9 2.63 10.74 -3.71
N SER A 10 3.08 10.92 -2.47
CA SER A 10 2.36 11.73 -1.47
C SER A 10 3.29 12.64 -0.68
N ARG A 11 2.68 13.66 -0.05
CA ARG A 11 3.37 14.58 0.85
C ARG A 11 3.97 13.86 2.07
N GLU A 12 3.23 12.94 2.62
CA GLU A 12 3.60 12.18 3.83
C GLU A 12 4.87 11.37 3.58
N LEU A 13 4.90 10.57 2.50
CA LEU A 13 6.08 9.81 2.10
C LEU A 13 7.25 10.72 1.74
N LEU A 14 6.97 11.85 1.07
CA LEU A 14 8.02 12.81 0.73
C LEU A 14 8.73 13.32 1.98
N ILE A 15 7.98 13.77 2.99
CA ILE A 15 8.56 14.30 4.23
C ILE A 15 9.31 13.19 4.98
N GLN A 16 8.71 12.00 5.11
CA GLN A 16 9.32 10.87 5.81
C GLN A 16 10.66 10.47 5.19
N ASN A 17 10.71 10.29 3.88
CA ASN A 17 11.91 9.87 3.18
C ASN A 17 12.98 10.98 3.12
N TYR A 18 12.55 12.23 2.96
CA TYR A 18 13.44 13.38 3.06
C TYR A 18 14.10 13.48 4.44
N CYS A 19 13.31 13.43 5.52
CA CYS A 19 13.84 13.48 6.88
C CYS A 19 14.79 12.31 7.15
N LYS A 20 14.46 11.12 6.67
CA LYS A 20 15.31 9.94 6.80
C LYS A 20 16.65 10.12 6.08
N LEU A 21 16.65 10.61 4.84
CA LEU A 21 17.89 10.86 4.10
C LEU A 21 18.75 11.93 4.77
N THR A 22 18.13 13.04 5.16
CA THR A 22 18.87 14.15 5.80
C THR A 22 19.40 13.78 7.18
N SER A 23 18.77 12.85 7.90
CA SER A 23 19.31 12.33 9.17
C SER A 23 20.63 11.56 9.01
N TYR A 24 20.95 11.09 7.79
CA TYR A 24 22.26 10.50 7.47
C TYR A 24 23.30 11.56 7.04
N GLY A 25 23.01 12.86 7.16
CA GLY A 25 23.89 13.93 6.76
C GLY A 25 23.93 14.19 5.24
N ILE A 26 23.03 13.58 4.46
CA ILE A 26 22.99 13.75 3.00
C ILE A 26 22.11 14.98 2.69
N PRO A 27 22.68 16.05 2.07
CA PRO A 27 21.92 17.25 1.77
C PRO A 27 20.92 17.02 0.63
N ALA A 28 19.69 17.45 0.86
CA ALA A 28 18.61 17.41 -0.12
C ALA A 28 17.66 18.61 0.08
N THR A 29 16.84 18.91 -0.93
CA THR A 29 15.78 19.93 -0.84
C THR A 29 14.42 19.35 -1.18
N ILE A 30 13.38 20.11 -0.89
CA ILE A 30 12.00 19.75 -1.20
C ILE A 30 11.45 20.71 -2.26
N TYR A 31 10.82 20.12 -3.32
CA TYR A 31 10.03 20.85 -4.28
C TYR A 31 8.61 20.31 -4.32
N SER A 32 7.74 20.82 -3.46
CA SER A 32 6.35 20.39 -3.37
C SER A 32 5.45 21.51 -2.83
N ALA A 33 4.39 21.82 -3.58
CA ALA A 33 3.39 22.81 -3.17
C ALA A 33 2.68 22.40 -1.88
N SER A 34 2.38 21.12 -1.72
CA SER A 34 1.74 20.59 -0.51
C SER A 34 2.62 20.68 0.75
N CYS A 35 3.95 20.80 0.57
CA CYS A 35 4.90 21.01 1.66
C CYS A 35 5.21 22.51 1.89
N GLY A 36 4.72 23.40 1.02
CA GLY A 36 5.04 24.83 1.07
C GLY A 36 6.51 25.15 0.72
N LYS A 37 7.24 24.22 0.13
CA LYS A 37 8.66 24.37 -0.22
C LYS A 37 8.87 24.18 -1.72
N LYS A 38 9.72 25.02 -2.32
CA LYS A 38 10.05 25.02 -3.75
C LYS A 38 11.53 25.33 -3.97
N GLU A 39 12.38 24.47 -3.42
CA GLU A 39 13.84 24.64 -3.49
C GLU A 39 14.44 23.61 -4.45
N LEU A 40 15.35 24.08 -5.32
CA LEU A 40 16.09 23.24 -6.28
C LEU A 40 17.52 23.07 -5.80
N SER A 41 18.04 21.85 -5.88
CA SER A 41 19.44 21.50 -5.54
C SER A 41 19.91 20.29 -6.33
N ASN A 42 21.07 19.74 -5.97
CA ASN A 42 21.60 18.53 -6.61
C ASN A 42 20.80 17.26 -6.26
N MET A 43 20.06 17.26 -5.16
CA MET A 43 19.18 16.18 -4.74
C MET A 43 17.83 16.74 -4.29
N ILE A 44 16.78 16.42 -5.03
CA ILE A 44 15.46 17.05 -4.88
C ILE A 44 14.41 15.98 -4.60
N TYR A 45 13.71 16.07 -3.47
CA TYR A 45 12.46 15.34 -3.22
C TYR A 45 11.29 16.14 -3.75
N ALA A 46 10.45 15.54 -4.59
CA ALA A 46 9.35 16.25 -5.20
C ALA A 46 8.10 15.38 -5.41
N THR A 47 6.95 16.03 -5.52
CA THR A 47 5.74 15.44 -6.09
C THR A 47 5.65 15.81 -7.57
N LEU A 48 5.21 14.88 -8.43
CA LEU A 48 5.14 15.09 -9.88
C LEU A 48 4.33 16.35 -10.24
N GLY A 49 3.15 16.52 -9.63
CA GLY A 49 2.28 17.67 -9.91
C GLY A 49 2.92 19.04 -9.60
N SER A 50 3.93 19.07 -8.72
CA SER A 50 4.66 20.31 -8.42
C SER A 50 5.87 20.49 -9.35
N ILE A 51 6.70 19.47 -9.49
CA ILE A 51 8.01 19.56 -10.15
C ILE A 51 7.92 19.69 -11.68
N LYS A 52 6.85 19.15 -12.30
CA LYS A 52 6.65 19.25 -13.75
C LYS A 52 6.64 20.68 -14.28
N LYS A 53 6.27 21.65 -13.43
CA LYS A 53 6.19 23.08 -13.80
C LYS A 53 7.55 23.74 -14.04
N VAL A 54 8.63 23.08 -13.62
CA VAL A 54 10.01 23.61 -13.69
C VAL A 54 10.95 22.65 -14.42
N VAL A 55 10.42 21.81 -15.31
CA VAL A 55 11.20 20.81 -16.04
C VAL A 55 12.35 21.46 -16.84
N GLY A 56 12.16 22.63 -17.44
CA GLY A 56 13.21 23.39 -18.11
C GLY A 56 14.40 23.69 -17.19
N GLN A 57 14.12 24.19 -15.97
CA GLN A 57 15.17 24.46 -14.97
C GLN A 57 15.90 23.18 -14.55
N LEU A 58 15.19 22.04 -14.41
CA LEU A 58 15.83 20.76 -14.10
C LEU A 58 16.79 20.31 -15.19
N LYS A 59 16.45 20.55 -16.47
CA LYS A 59 17.33 20.27 -17.62
C LYS A 59 18.58 21.15 -17.58
N GLU A 60 18.42 22.44 -17.41
CA GLU A 60 19.53 23.40 -17.29
C GLU A 60 20.45 23.05 -16.12
N MET A 61 19.89 22.66 -14.99
CA MET A 61 20.65 22.17 -13.84
C MET A 61 21.39 20.84 -14.12
N GLY A 62 21.00 20.09 -15.16
CA GLY A 62 21.58 18.81 -15.50
C GLY A 62 21.13 17.66 -14.60
N ILE A 63 19.85 17.65 -14.18
CA ILE A 63 19.25 16.49 -13.54
C ILE A 63 19.21 15.33 -14.51
N ARG A 64 19.89 14.22 -14.18
CA ARG A 64 20.03 13.04 -15.05
C ARG A 64 19.51 11.75 -14.47
N ASN A 65 19.37 11.68 -13.16
CA ASN A 65 18.84 10.50 -12.48
C ASN A 65 17.47 10.82 -11.89
N VAL A 66 16.54 9.90 -12.06
CA VAL A 66 15.20 9.96 -11.43
C VAL A 66 14.98 8.69 -10.64
N LEU A 67 14.71 8.84 -9.35
CA LEU A 67 14.26 7.76 -8.47
C LEU A 67 12.75 7.93 -8.27
N ILE A 68 12.00 6.86 -8.36
CA ILE A 68 10.54 6.88 -8.24
C ILE A 68 10.12 5.92 -7.14
N ASP A 69 9.57 6.46 -6.07
CA ASP A 69 8.98 5.66 -5.00
C ASP A 69 7.55 5.26 -5.35
N GLU A 70 7.12 4.10 -4.87
CA GLU A 70 5.84 3.46 -5.21
C GLU A 70 5.61 3.44 -6.74
N ALA A 71 6.61 2.96 -7.49
CA ALA A 71 6.62 2.99 -8.95
C ALA A 71 5.45 2.26 -9.62
N HIS A 72 4.75 1.40 -8.87
CA HIS A 72 3.52 0.73 -9.31
C HIS A 72 2.30 1.65 -9.31
N ALA A 73 2.32 2.78 -8.59
CA ALA A 73 1.17 3.66 -8.40
C ALA A 73 1.48 5.12 -8.79
N GLY A 74 0.48 5.85 -9.27
CA GLY A 74 0.59 7.30 -9.50
C GLY A 74 1.39 7.74 -10.73
N TYR A 75 2.03 6.83 -11.46
CA TYR A 75 2.90 7.14 -12.60
C TYR A 75 2.47 6.31 -13.82
N SER A 76 1.45 6.80 -14.55
CA SER A 76 0.97 6.08 -15.74
C SER A 76 2.00 6.12 -16.87
N PRO A 77 2.37 4.97 -17.46
CA PRO A 77 3.25 4.92 -18.62
C PRO A 77 2.53 5.18 -19.96
N GLU A 78 1.25 5.51 -19.92
CA GLU A 78 0.46 5.77 -21.13
C GLU A 78 0.89 7.08 -21.79
N ASP A 79 0.91 7.08 -23.12
CA ASP A 79 1.25 8.27 -23.91
C ASP A 79 0.29 9.40 -23.59
N GLY A 80 0.82 10.61 -23.47
CA GLY A 80 0.05 11.80 -23.11
C GLY A 80 -0.25 11.91 -21.61
N SER A 81 0.11 10.92 -20.78
CA SER A 81 0.01 11.07 -19.33
C SER A 81 0.94 12.16 -18.82
N GLU A 82 0.57 12.76 -17.69
CA GLU A 82 1.39 13.79 -17.02
C GLU A 82 2.82 13.30 -16.74
N PHE A 83 2.94 12.03 -16.35
CA PHE A 83 4.22 11.40 -16.09
C PHE A 83 5.06 11.25 -17.35
N MET A 84 4.48 10.69 -18.43
CA MET A 84 5.22 10.49 -19.69
C MET A 84 5.59 11.81 -20.34
N THR A 85 4.71 12.81 -20.32
CA THR A 85 4.99 14.16 -20.81
C THR A 85 6.22 14.75 -20.08
N PHE A 86 6.22 14.69 -18.75
CA PHE A 86 7.34 15.16 -17.94
C PHE A 86 8.63 14.40 -18.24
N MET A 87 8.59 13.07 -18.30
CA MET A 87 9.78 12.24 -18.53
C MET A 87 10.33 12.41 -19.95
N ASN A 88 9.47 12.56 -20.96
CA ASN A 88 9.85 12.81 -22.35
C ASN A 88 10.51 14.19 -22.52
N GLU A 89 10.09 15.18 -21.75
CA GLU A 89 10.69 16.50 -21.73
C GLU A 89 12.01 16.51 -20.95
N LEU A 90 12.08 15.93 -19.75
CA LEU A 90 13.27 15.89 -18.92
C LEU A 90 14.38 15.04 -19.53
N LYS A 91 14.06 13.93 -20.19
CA LYS A 91 14.99 12.95 -20.82
C LYS A 91 16.08 12.48 -19.86
N PRO A 92 15.72 11.92 -18.71
CA PRO A 92 16.73 11.46 -17.74
C PRO A 92 17.57 10.31 -18.32
N ARG A 93 18.82 10.21 -17.90
CA ARG A 93 19.73 9.13 -18.30
C ARG A 93 19.40 7.80 -17.60
N LYS A 94 19.02 7.87 -16.32
CA LYS A 94 18.68 6.70 -15.52
C LYS A 94 17.36 6.96 -14.78
N VAL A 95 16.51 5.94 -14.78
CA VAL A 95 15.26 5.92 -14.00
C VAL A 95 15.20 4.62 -13.22
N ILE A 96 15.07 4.72 -11.89
CA ILE A 96 14.94 3.56 -11.00
C ILE A 96 13.64 3.70 -10.23
N GLY A 97 12.77 2.68 -10.32
CA GLY A 97 11.54 2.58 -9.55
C GLY A 97 11.70 1.67 -8.35
N PHE A 98 11.21 2.09 -7.20
CA PHE A 98 11.10 1.29 -5.98
C PHE A 98 9.63 0.95 -5.74
N THR A 99 9.35 -0.29 -5.37
CA THR A 99 7.99 -0.71 -5.01
C THR A 99 8.03 -2.04 -4.25
N ALA A 100 7.13 -2.18 -3.29
CA ALA A 100 6.90 -3.44 -2.60
C ALA A 100 5.95 -4.37 -3.39
N THR A 101 5.15 -3.81 -4.30
CA THR A 101 4.17 -4.53 -5.11
C THR A 101 4.37 -4.21 -6.60
N PRO A 102 5.32 -4.86 -7.30
CA PRO A 102 5.68 -4.55 -8.68
C PRO A 102 4.62 -5.02 -9.68
N CYS A 103 3.36 -4.71 -9.41
CA CYS A 103 2.23 -5.06 -10.28
C CYS A 103 1.15 -3.98 -10.26
N ARG A 104 0.34 -3.96 -11.31
CA ARG A 104 -0.86 -3.12 -11.40
C ARG A 104 -2.04 -3.97 -11.84
N LEU A 105 -3.19 -3.73 -11.21
CA LEU A 105 -4.44 -4.30 -11.67
C LEU A 105 -4.88 -3.59 -12.95
N LYS A 106 -5.23 -4.37 -13.97
CA LYS A 106 -5.73 -3.89 -15.24
C LYS A 106 -6.88 -4.76 -15.71
N ASN A 107 -7.91 -4.14 -16.27
CA ASN A 107 -8.95 -4.87 -16.98
C ASN A 107 -8.47 -5.20 -18.39
N MET A 108 -8.66 -6.43 -18.74
CA MET A 108 -8.36 -7.01 -20.06
C MET A 108 -9.66 -7.48 -20.68
N SER A 109 -9.72 -7.48 -22.00
CA SER A 109 -10.86 -8.00 -22.76
C SER A 109 -10.37 -8.94 -23.86
N ILE A 110 -10.99 -10.10 -23.96
CA ILE A 110 -10.81 -11.03 -25.06
C ILE A 110 -12.18 -11.26 -25.67
N GLY A 111 -12.42 -10.71 -26.87
CA GLY A 111 -13.74 -10.72 -27.48
C GLY A 111 -14.76 -9.96 -26.62
N GLN A 112 -15.83 -10.64 -26.22
CA GLN A 112 -16.88 -10.07 -25.35
C GLN A 112 -16.65 -10.30 -23.85
N THR A 113 -15.61 -11.05 -23.48
CA THR A 113 -15.32 -11.38 -22.08
C THR A 113 -14.28 -10.42 -21.50
N SER A 114 -14.65 -9.77 -20.40
CA SER A 114 -13.72 -8.92 -19.64
C SER A 114 -13.29 -9.62 -18.37
N TYR A 115 -12.01 -9.50 -18.01
CA TYR A 115 -11.44 -10.02 -16.78
C TYR A 115 -10.40 -9.07 -16.21
N SER A 116 -10.20 -9.12 -14.90
CA SER A 116 -9.15 -8.36 -14.24
C SER A 116 -7.88 -9.20 -14.12
N GLN A 117 -6.74 -8.55 -14.27
CA GLN A 117 -5.42 -9.18 -14.23
C GLN A 117 -4.44 -8.28 -13.50
N LEU A 118 -3.61 -8.85 -12.62
CA LEU A 118 -2.46 -8.18 -12.05
C LEU A 118 -1.30 -8.26 -13.05
N ASN A 119 -0.96 -7.14 -13.69
CA ASN A 119 0.17 -7.10 -14.62
C ASN A 119 1.46 -6.77 -13.89
N PHE A 120 2.47 -7.63 -14.02
CA PHE A 120 3.80 -7.37 -13.50
C PHE A 120 4.39 -6.12 -14.19
N ILE A 121 5.07 -5.25 -13.44
CA ILE A 121 5.43 -3.90 -13.90
C ILE A 121 6.30 -3.88 -15.17
N THR A 122 7.17 -4.90 -15.36
CA THR A 122 8.00 -5.02 -16.57
C THR A 122 7.26 -5.60 -17.77
N ARG A 123 6.04 -6.12 -17.56
CA ARG A 123 5.19 -6.74 -18.60
C ARG A 123 3.97 -5.90 -18.96
N MET A 124 3.84 -4.72 -18.37
CA MET A 124 2.78 -3.77 -18.73
C MET A 124 2.93 -3.29 -20.18
N ARG A 125 1.83 -2.82 -20.75
CA ARG A 125 1.82 -2.16 -22.07
C ARG A 125 1.13 -0.80 -21.92
N PRO A 126 1.79 0.31 -22.30
CA PRO A 126 3.20 0.42 -22.75
C PRO A 126 4.21 0.08 -21.66
N VAL A 127 5.38 -0.42 -22.04
CA VAL A 127 6.47 -0.79 -21.10
C VAL A 127 7.28 0.45 -20.76
N TYR A 128 7.35 0.81 -19.50
CA TYR A 128 8.25 1.86 -19.00
C TYR A 128 9.46 1.26 -18.27
N PHE A 129 9.23 0.47 -17.23
CA PHE A 129 10.27 -0.26 -16.52
C PHE A 129 10.58 -1.57 -17.26
N LYS A 130 11.78 -1.69 -17.81
CA LYS A 130 12.18 -2.81 -18.68
C LYS A 130 12.78 -3.98 -17.89
N ASN A 131 13.49 -3.67 -16.82
CA ASN A 131 14.29 -4.64 -16.07
C ASN A 131 13.96 -4.57 -14.59
N LEU A 132 13.96 -5.71 -13.94
CA LEU A 132 14.00 -5.84 -12.49
C LEU A 132 15.47 -6.03 -12.10
N ILE A 133 16.03 -5.08 -11.37
CA ILE A 133 17.47 -5.05 -11.07
C ILE A 133 17.81 -5.63 -9.70
N HIS A 134 16.85 -5.63 -8.78
CA HIS A 134 17.03 -6.15 -7.43
C HIS A 134 15.68 -6.55 -6.81
N VAL A 135 15.68 -7.63 -6.07
CA VAL A 135 14.53 -8.12 -5.27
C VAL A 135 15.02 -8.48 -3.89
N ILE A 136 14.29 -8.03 -2.87
CA ILE A 136 14.41 -8.55 -1.51
C ILE A 136 13.16 -9.38 -1.25
N GLN A 137 13.31 -10.67 -1.02
CA GLN A 137 12.19 -11.57 -0.78
C GLN A 137 11.61 -11.38 0.62
N VAL A 138 10.30 -11.59 0.76
CA VAL A 138 9.62 -11.49 2.08
C VAL A 138 10.22 -12.49 3.08
N GLU A 139 10.48 -13.72 2.66
CA GLU A 139 11.14 -14.72 3.49
C GLU A 139 12.51 -14.24 4.01
N GLU A 140 13.30 -13.61 3.15
CA GLU A 140 14.61 -13.05 3.54
C GLU A 140 14.46 -11.94 4.57
N MET A 141 13.49 -11.05 4.40
CA MET A 141 13.21 -9.96 5.36
C MET A 141 12.81 -10.50 6.73
N ILE A 142 12.00 -11.56 6.77
CA ILE A 142 11.61 -12.23 8.02
C ILE A 142 12.84 -12.91 8.66
N ARG A 143 13.62 -13.67 7.88
CA ARG A 143 14.80 -14.39 8.36
C ARG A 143 15.89 -13.45 8.91
N GLN A 144 16.08 -12.29 8.26
CA GLN A 144 17.05 -11.29 8.70
C GLN A 144 16.53 -10.37 9.82
N GLY A 145 15.29 -10.55 10.27
CA GLY A 145 14.67 -9.75 11.33
C GLY A 145 14.29 -8.33 10.89
N PHE A 146 14.15 -8.07 9.58
CA PHE A 146 13.63 -6.80 9.07
C PHE A 146 12.11 -6.72 9.06
N TRP A 147 11.43 -7.86 9.18
CA TRP A 147 9.99 -7.96 9.37
C TRP A 147 9.66 -8.69 10.66
N THR A 148 8.74 -8.13 11.43
CA THR A 148 8.09 -8.82 12.54
C THR A 148 7.23 -9.96 11.97
N PRO A 149 7.34 -11.20 12.48
CA PRO A 149 6.49 -12.32 12.08
C PRO A 149 5.00 -12.02 12.24
N LEU A 150 4.19 -12.42 11.26
CA LEU A 150 2.74 -12.26 11.31
C LEU A 150 2.06 -13.54 11.80
N LYS A 151 1.08 -13.39 12.68
CA LYS A 151 0.08 -14.40 13.02
C LYS A 151 -1.23 -14.03 12.32
N TYR A 152 -1.94 -15.02 11.79
CA TYR A 152 -3.18 -14.80 11.06
C TYR A 152 -4.37 -15.39 11.79
N GLU A 153 -5.48 -14.65 11.72
CA GLU A 153 -6.82 -15.10 12.03
C GLU A 153 -7.70 -14.69 10.84
N THR A 154 -8.33 -15.67 10.18
CA THR A 154 -9.19 -15.42 9.02
C THR A 154 -10.61 -15.84 9.36
N TRP A 155 -11.59 -15.02 8.98
CA TRP A 155 -13.01 -15.29 9.21
C TRP A 155 -13.71 -15.66 7.91
N ASP A 156 -14.74 -16.47 8.03
CA ASP A 156 -15.66 -16.70 6.92
C ASP A 156 -16.43 -15.42 6.59
N PHE A 157 -16.54 -15.13 5.31
CA PHE A 157 -17.21 -13.94 4.81
C PHE A 157 -17.98 -14.25 3.54
N ASN A 158 -19.28 -13.98 3.54
CA ASN A 158 -20.10 -14.10 2.35
C ASN A 158 -19.93 -12.85 1.47
N GLY A 159 -19.32 -13.03 0.31
CA GLY A 159 -19.02 -11.97 -0.67
C GLY A 159 -20.05 -11.83 -1.79
N ASP A 160 -21.21 -12.51 -1.75
CA ASP A 160 -22.22 -12.53 -2.85
C ASP A 160 -22.75 -11.14 -3.23
N ALA A 161 -22.74 -10.19 -2.28
CA ALA A 161 -23.18 -8.82 -2.54
C ALA A 161 -22.10 -7.95 -3.23
N LEU A 162 -20.83 -8.41 -3.30
CA LEU A 162 -19.74 -7.62 -3.83
C LEU A 162 -19.85 -7.43 -5.34
N LYS A 163 -19.73 -6.19 -5.80
CA LYS A 163 -19.74 -5.81 -7.22
C LYS A 163 -18.53 -4.95 -7.52
N LEU A 164 -17.82 -5.28 -8.59
CA LEU A 164 -16.71 -4.45 -9.06
C LEU A 164 -17.21 -3.11 -9.62
N ASN A 165 -16.40 -2.08 -9.45
CA ASN A 165 -16.61 -0.78 -10.10
C ASN A 165 -16.45 -0.92 -11.63
N SER A 166 -16.81 0.12 -12.38
CA SER A 166 -16.75 0.14 -13.86
C SER A 166 -15.35 -0.17 -14.41
N ASN A 167 -14.31 0.15 -13.66
CA ASN A 167 -12.93 -0.10 -14.04
C ASN A 167 -12.43 -1.50 -13.60
N GLY A 168 -13.25 -2.31 -12.91
CA GLY A 168 -12.88 -3.62 -12.37
C GLY A 168 -11.67 -3.61 -11.45
N SER A 169 -11.33 -2.47 -10.87
CA SER A 169 -10.12 -2.28 -10.06
C SER A 169 -10.36 -2.40 -8.56
N GLU A 170 -11.60 -2.23 -8.12
CA GLU A 170 -12.03 -2.37 -6.73
C GLU A 170 -13.55 -2.62 -6.68
N TYR A 171 -14.04 -3.09 -5.56
CA TYR A 171 -15.48 -3.16 -5.32
C TYR A 171 -16.09 -1.78 -5.15
N THR A 172 -17.38 -1.63 -5.52
CA THR A 172 -18.11 -0.38 -5.25
C THR A 172 -18.33 -0.21 -3.77
N ALA A 173 -18.32 1.04 -3.29
CA ALA A 173 -18.51 1.34 -1.87
C ALA A 173 -19.85 0.80 -1.35
N GLU A 174 -20.91 0.91 -2.15
CA GLU A 174 -22.25 0.43 -1.83
C GLU A 174 -22.26 -1.08 -1.64
N SER A 175 -21.60 -1.84 -2.55
CA SER A 175 -21.56 -3.30 -2.46
C SER A 175 -20.73 -3.78 -1.28
N ILE A 176 -19.65 -3.06 -0.94
CA ILE A 176 -18.86 -3.32 0.27
C ILE A 176 -19.72 -3.13 1.52
N SER A 177 -20.40 -1.98 1.66
CA SER A 177 -21.21 -1.69 2.82
C SER A 177 -22.38 -2.66 2.95
N GLU A 178 -22.99 -3.08 1.83
CA GLU A 178 -24.05 -4.10 1.84
C GLU A 178 -23.49 -5.46 2.31
N ALA A 179 -22.36 -5.90 1.81
CA ALA A 179 -21.74 -7.16 2.23
C ALA A 179 -21.36 -7.13 3.71
N VAL A 180 -20.72 -6.05 4.18
CA VAL A 180 -20.38 -5.86 5.60
C VAL A 180 -21.62 -5.92 6.49
N ARG A 181 -22.70 -5.26 6.10
CA ARG A 181 -23.98 -5.28 6.83
C ARG A 181 -24.61 -6.68 6.86
N LYS A 182 -24.67 -7.38 5.72
CA LYS A 182 -25.23 -8.73 5.63
C LYS A 182 -24.49 -9.75 6.49
N ASN A 183 -23.17 -9.59 6.62
CA ASN A 183 -22.34 -10.44 7.48
C ASN A 183 -22.35 -9.99 8.96
N GLY A 184 -23.02 -8.89 9.33
CA GLY A 184 -22.98 -8.36 10.69
C GLY A 184 -21.58 -7.99 11.18
N LEU A 185 -20.67 -7.67 10.24
CA LEU A 185 -19.23 -7.63 10.46
C LEU A 185 -18.81 -6.61 11.51
N ASN A 186 -19.42 -5.43 11.53
CA ASN A 186 -19.09 -4.38 12.50
C ASN A 186 -19.28 -4.84 13.96
N ASN A 187 -20.33 -5.60 14.24
CA ASN A 187 -20.56 -6.16 15.57
C ASN A 187 -19.55 -7.26 15.92
N LEU A 188 -19.17 -8.09 14.95
CA LEU A 188 -18.14 -9.12 15.15
C LEU A 188 -16.78 -8.51 15.43
N ILE A 189 -16.40 -7.45 14.71
CA ILE A 189 -15.19 -6.69 14.96
C ILE A 189 -15.17 -6.10 16.37
N LEU A 190 -16.26 -5.47 16.81
CA LEU A 190 -16.36 -4.92 18.16
C LEU A 190 -16.20 -6.01 19.22
N ARG A 191 -16.86 -7.16 19.07
CA ARG A 191 -16.68 -8.32 19.99
C ARG A 191 -15.24 -8.79 20.03
N ARG A 192 -14.56 -8.84 18.87
CA ARG A 192 -13.15 -9.24 18.81
C ARG A 192 -12.24 -8.23 19.48
N LEU A 193 -12.49 -6.94 19.29
CA LEU A 193 -11.75 -5.85 19.95
C LEU A 193 -11.86 -5.92 21.46
N MET A 194 -13.01 -6.36 22.02
CA MET A 194 -13.17 -6.58 23.46
C MET A 194 -12.19 -7.61 24.04
N ILE A 195 -11.80 -8.58 23.24
CA ILE A 195 -10.81 -9.59 23.63
C ILE A 195 -9.39 -9.02 23.40
N LEU A 196 -9.15 -8.49 22.22
CA LEU A 196 -7.82 -8.04 21.79
C LEU A 196 -7.28 -6.84 22.59
N LYS A 197 -8.15 -5.97 23.11
CA LYS A 197 -7.73 -4.83 23.95
C LYS A 197 -6.93 -5.23 25.19
N ASN A 198 -7.06 -6.47 25.65
CA ASN A 198 -6.31 -6.98 26.80
C ASN A 198 -4.92 -7.52 26.43
N SER A 199 -4.70 -7.89 25.16
CA SER A 199 -3.45 -8.50 24.67
C SER A 199 -2.68 -7.63 23.68
N CYS A 200 -3.35 -6.72 22.97
CA CYS A 200 -2.74 -5.83 21.99
C CYS A 200 -2.73 -4.39 22.51
N LYS A 201 -1.58 -3.73 22.43
CA LYS A 201 -1.41 -2.34 22.89
C LYS A 201 -1.78 -1.32 21.83
N SER A 202 -1.72 -1.71 20.56
CA SER A 202 -1.91 -0.82 19.41
C SER A 202 -2.60 -1.55 18.25
N ILE A 203 -3.85 -1.21 17.98
CA ILE A 203 -4.71 -1.89 16.99
C ILE A 203 -5.15 -0.91 15.91
N LEU A 204 -4.85 -1.22 14.65
CA LEU A 204 -5.33 -0.48 13.49
C LEU A 204 -6.43 -1.27 12.79
N VAL A 205 -7.60 -0.66 12.62
CA VAL A 205 -8.78 -1.30 12.01
C VAL A 205 -9.12 -0.62 10.70
N PHE A 206 -9.07 -1.34 9.60
CA PHE A 206 -9.54 -0.88 8.29
C PHE A 206 -11.03 -1.18 8.14
N MET A 207 -11.86 -0.15 8.03
CA MET A 207 -13.32 -0.26 7.96
C MET A 207 -13.85 0.05 6.55
N ASP A 208 -15.11 -0.32 6.32
CA ASP A 208 -15.82 -0.13 5.06
C ASP A 208 -16.27 1.32 4.81
N SER A 209 -16.50 2.10 5.85
CA SER A 209 -17.03 3.46 5.74
C SER A 209 -16.61 4.35 6.91
N VAL A 210 -16.73 5.67 6.72
CA VAL A 210 -16.54 6.67 7.80
C VAL A 210 -17.58 6.51 8.88
N GLU A 211 -18.82 6.17 8.51
CA GLU A 211 -19.92 5.95 9.45
C GLU A 211 -19.64 4.77 10.38
N SER A 212 -19.18 3.64 9.81
CA SER A 212 -18.77 2.46 10.58
C SER A 212 -17.63 2.78 11.54
N CYS A 213 -16.63 3.55 11.10
CA CYS A 213 -15.52 4.02 11.95
C CYS A 213 -16.05 4.82 13.15
N ASN A 214 -16.89 5.83 12.89
CA ASN A 214 -17.40 6.71 13.93
C ASN A 214 -18.29 5.96 14.93
N THR A 215 -19.15 5.08 14.45
CA THR A 215 -20.05 4.26 15.29
C THR A 215 -19.23 3.34 16.19
N ALA A 216 -18.25 2.64 15.64
CA ALA A 216 -17.41 1.74 16.40
C ALA A 216 -16.55 2.48 17.45
N ALA A 217 -15.93 3.60 17.07
CA ALA A 217 -15.13 4.40 17.99
C ALA A 217 -15.96 5.00 19.13
N ARG A 218 -17.15 5.54 18.82
CA ARG A 218 -18.07 6.05 19.83
C ARG A 218 -18.46 4.93 20.80
N TRP A 219 -18.88 3.80 20.29
CA TRP A 219 -19.25 2.66 21.11
C TRP A 219 -18.14 2.25 22.08
N MET A 220 -16.87 2.16 21.59
CA MET A 220 -15.73 1.82 22.43
C MET A 220 -15.45 2.89 23.50
N ASN A 221 -15.55 4.16 23.15
CA ASN A 221 -15.32 5.27 24.08
C ASN A 221 -16.38 5.34 25.17
N ASP A 222 -17.64 5.05 24.83
CA ASP A 222 -18.77 5.12 25.76
C ASP A 222 -18.83 3.91 26.69
N HIS A 223 -18.49 2.70 26.21
CA HIS A 223 -18.70 1.46 26.96
C HIS A 223 -17.45 0.84 27.56
N ILE A 224 -16.25 1.28 27.16
CA ILE A 224 -14.99 0.68 27.63
C ILE A 224 -14.16 1.71 28.40
N ARG A 225 -13.70 2.75 27.73
CA ARG A 225 -12.93 3.85 28.31
C ARG A 225 -12.91 5.03 27.36
N SER A 226 -13.20 6.21 27.85
CA SER A 226 -13.05 7.45 27.07
C SER A 226 -11.63 7.60 26.54
N GLY A 227 -11.47 7.93 25.27
CA GLY A 227 -10.19 8.10 24.58
C GLY A 227 -9.47 6.81 24.18
N ILE A 228 -10.09 5.62 24.35
CA ILE A 228 -9.49 4.36 23.91
C ILE A 228 -9.44 4.24 22.39
N ALA A 229 -10.37 4.88 21.69
CA ALA A 229 -10.50 4.78 20.24
C ALA A 229 -10.57 6.15 19.56
N ASP A 230 -9.91 6.28 18.43
CA ASP A 230 -9.93 7.43 17.53
C ASP A 230 -10.30 7.01 16.10
N VAL A 231 -10.68 7.99 15.26
CA VAL A 231 -11.02 7.78 13.85
C VAL A 231 -10.14 8.62 12.94
N VAL A 232 -9.61 8.02 11.88
CA VAL A 232 -8.89 8.72 10.82
C VAL A 232 -9.48 8.35 9.45
N HIS A 233 -9.83 9.37 8.67
CA HIS A 233 -10.32 9.20 7.29
C HIS A 233 -9.82 10.33 6.39
N GLY A 234 -10.08 10.25 5.08
CA GLY A 234 -9.60 11.23 4.11
C GLY A 234 -10.00 12.68 4.41
N GLY A 235 -11.18 12.90 5.01
CA GLY A 235 -11.66 14.22 5.44
C GLY A 235 -11.15 14.69 6.81
N THR A 236 -10.36 13.89 7.55
CA THR A 236 -9.80 14.32 8.85
C THR A 236 -8.79 15.45 8.62
N PRO A 237 -9.00 16.65 9.25
CA PRO A 237 -8.06 17.75 9.12
C PRO A 237 -6.63 17.36 9.51
N LYS A 238 -5.65 17.91 8.79
CA LYS A 238 -4.23 17.53 8.95
C LYS A 238 -3.76 17.59 10.40
N LYS A 239 -3.98 18.71 11.10
CA LYS A 239 -3.57 18.87 12.51
C LYS A 239 -4.21 17.84 13.43
N GLN A 240 -5.49 17.53 13.20
CA GLN A 240 -6.20 16.52 13.97
C GLN A 240 -5.65 15.11 13.68
N ARG A 241 -5.36 14.81 12.42
CA ARG A 241 -4.74 13.53 12.02
C ARG A 241 -3.38 13.35 12.68
N GLU A 242 -2.53 14.37 12.65
CA GLU A 242 -1.21 14.38 13.30
C GLU A 242 -1.36 14.13 14.83
N ALA A 243 -2.31 14.79 15.48
CA ALA A 243 -2.56 14.61 16.90
C ALA A 243 -3.08 13.20 17.25
N ILE A 244 -3.97 12.62 16.42
CA ILE A 244 -4.45 11.24 16.60
C ILE A 244 -3.30 10.25 16.45
N VAL A 245 -2.50 10.40 15.39
CA VAL A 245 -1.35 9.53 15.11
C VAL A 245 -0.34 9.59 16.26
N GLU A 246 -0.09 10.76 16.82
CA GLU A 246 0.83 10.92 17.95
C GLU A 246 0.28 10.26 19.22
N ARG A 247 -1.01 10.44 19.55
CA ARG A 247 -1.64 9.74 20.68
C ARG A 247 -1.61 8.22 20.49
N PHE A 248 -1.81 7.74 19.27
CA PHE A 248 -1.75 6.32 18.94
C PHE A 248 -0.34 5.75 19.13
N LYS A 249 0.68 6.46 18.68
CA LYS A 249 2.10 6.07 18.84
C LYS A 249 2.56 6.10 20.28
N SER A 250 2.10 7.06 21.07
CA SER A 250 2.44 7.18 22.50
C SER A 250 1.62 6.27 23.42
N GLY A 251 0.60 5.56 22.89
CA GLY A 251 -0.27 4.67 23.68
C GLY A 251 -1.41 5.40 24.39
N GLY A 252 -1.65 6.67 24.11
CA GLY A 252 -2.80 7.42 24.61
C GLY A 252 -4.12 6.93 24.01
N THR A 253 -4.10 6.50 22.75
CA THR A 253 -5.18 5.80 22.06
C THR A 253 -4.72 4.39 21.73
N GLN A 254 -5.56 3.39 21.99
CA GLN A 254 -5.25 1.97 21.75
C GLN A 254 -5.75 1.48 20.39
N VAL A 255 -6.89 1.98 19.94
CA VAL A 255 -7.54 1.54 18.69
C VAL A 255 -7.72 2.74 17.76
N VAL A 256 -7.26 2.61 16.52
CA VAL A 256 -7.56 3.59 15.46
C VAL A 256 -8.38 2.92 14.38
N PHE A 257 -9.60 3.41 14.18
CA PHE A 257 -10.44 3.05 13.05
C PHE A 257 -10.07 3.93 11.85
N ASN A 258 -9.80 3.29 10.73
CA ASN A 258 -9.33 3.95 9.53
C ASN A 258 -10.18 3.66 8.31
N TYR A 259 -10.52 4.71 7.58
CA TYR A 259 -11.11 4.62 6.25
C TYR A 259 -10.27 5.40 5.24
N SER A 260 -9.59 4.67 4.33
CA SER A 260 -8.83 5.22 3.18
C SER A 260 -7.78 6.31 3.50
N ALA A 261 -7.25 6.39 4.72
CA ALA A 261 -6.32 7.46 5.11
C ALA A 261 -4.94 6.98 5.57
N LEU A 262 -4.83 5.82 6.24
CA LEU A 262 -3.58 5.30 6.79
C LEU A 262 -3.04 4.10 5.99
N GLY A 263 -3.46 3.97 4.73
CA GLY A 263 -2.99 2.92 3.82
C GLY A 263 -1.56 3.12 3.34
N THR A 264 -1.11 4.37 3.19
CA THR A 264 0.25 4.73 2.75
C THR A 264 0.86 5.79 3.66
N GLY A 265 2.19 5.77 3.83
CA GLY A 265 2.92 6.80 4.60
C GLY A 265 2.72 6.79 6.12
N PHE A 266 1.86 5.92 6.66
CA PHE A 266 1.72 5.75 8.10
C PHE A 266 2.78 4.78 8.61
N ASP A 267 3.61 5.23 9.54
CA ASP A 267 4.66 4.43 10.17
C ASP A 267 4.48 4.41 11.69
N HIS A 268 4.21 3.21 12.22
CA HIS A 268 4.08 2.96 13.66
C HIS A 268 4.67 1.59 14.01
N PRO A 269 5.97 1.52 14.37
CA PRO A 269 6.63 0.26 14.72
C PRO A 269 5.95 -0.52 15.84
N GLY A 270 5.29 0.18 16.77
CA GLY A 270 4.55 -0.42 17.89
C GLY A 270 3.20 -1.03 17.53
N LEU A 271 2.79 -0.99 16.26
CA LEU A 271 1.53 -1.59 15.84
C LEU A 271 1.60 -3.12 15.94
N ASP A 272 0.81 -3.69 16.83
CA ASP A 272 0.84 -5.14 17.13
C ASP A 272 -0.39 -5.89 16.62
N CYS A 273 -1.43 -5.18 16.15
CA CYS A 273 -2.58 -5.79 15.53
C CYS A 273 -3.14 -4.96 14.36
N VAL A 274 -3.44 -5.62 13.25
CA VAL A 274 -4.19 -5.07 12.12
C VAL A 274 -5.46 -5.88 11.92
N ILE A 275 -6.61 -5.20 11.91
CA ILE A 275 -7.90 -5.80 11.60
C ILE A 275 -8.33 -5.30 10.22
N VAL A 276 -8.54 -6.22 9.28
CA VAL A 276 -9.04 -5.94 7.94
C VAL A 276 -10.54 -6.17 7.91
N GLY A 277 -11.30 -5.15 8.27
CA GLY A 277 -12.77 -5.14 8.36
C GLY A 277 -13.46 -4.70 7.07
N ARG A 278 -12.76 -4.75 5.94
CA ARG A 278 -13.35 -4.48 4.62
C ARG A 278 -12.80 -5.43 3.56
N PRO A 279 -13.65 -5.92 2.65
CA PRO A 279 -13.17 -6.64 1.48
C PRO A 279 -12.44 -5.67 0.53
N THR A 280 -11.44 -6.18 -0.19
CA THR A 280 -10.77 -5.46 -1.28
C THR A 280 -10.48 -6.37 -2.46
N PHE A 281 -10.50 -5.81 -3.66
CA PHE A 281 -10.06 -6.47 -4.88
C PHE A 281 -8.62 -6.11 -5.24
N SER A 282 -8.02 -5.15 -4.53
CA SER A 282 -6.66 -4.66 -4.74
C SER A 282 -5.64 -5.41 -3.90
N PHE A 283 -4.80 -6.23 -4.55
CA PHE A 283 -3.65 -6.89 -3.92
C PHE A 283 -2.72 -5.87 -3.24
N SER A 284 -2.39 -4.77 -3.92
CA SER A 284 -1.50 -3.75 -3.37
C SER A 284 -2.07 -3.12 -2.10
N SER A 285 -3.38 -2.85 -2.06
CA SER A 285 -4.02 -2.32 -0.86
C SER A 285 -3.93 -3.30 0.30
N PHE A 286 -4.29 -4.57 0.07
CA PHE A 286 -4.21 -5.62 1.07
C PHE A 286 -2.78 -5.78 1.61
N TYR A 287 -1.81 -5.93 0.72
CA TYR A 287 -0.39 -6.02 1.07
C TYR A 287 0.08 -4.81 1.92
N GLN A 288 -0.29 -3.59 1.51
CA GLN A 288 0.09 -2.37 2.23
C GLN A 288 -0.55 -2.29 3.62
N TRP A 289 -1.80 -2.76 3.79
CA TRP A 289 -2.44 -2.78 5.11
C TRP A 289 -1.72 -3.72 6.08
N LEU A 290 -1.39 -4.93 5.61
CA LEU A 290 -0.63 -5.89 6.41
C LEU A 290 0.80 -5.41 6.67
N GLY A 291 1.39 -4.73 5.70
CA GLY A 291 2.72 -4.11 5.80
C GLY A 291 2.84 -3.08 6.93
N ARG A 292 1.73 -2.58 7.50
CA ARG A 292 1.77 -1.71 8.69
C ARG A 292 2.18 -2.49 9.93
N ALA A 293 1.82 -3.77 10.03
CA ALA A 293 2.10 -4.61 11.19
C ALA A 293 3.50 -5.22 11.21
N VAL A 294 4.17 -5.33 10.06
CA VAL A 294 5.49 -6.00 9.97
C VAL A 294 6.67 -5.18 10.49
N ARG A 295 6.46 -3.92 10.87
CA ARG A 295 7.53 -3.06 11.38
C ARG A 295 8.14 -3.63 12.66
N ILE A 296 9.47 -3.65 12.70
CA ILE A 296 10.21 -4.14 13.88
C ILE A 296 10.21 -3.09 14.99
N LYS A 297 10.12 -3.58 16.21
CA LYS A 297 10.28 -2.80 17.44
C LYS A 297 10.81 -3.72 18.53
N ASP A 298 11.67 -3.20 19.39
CA ASP A 298 12.17 -3.95 20.55
C ASP A 298 11.02 -4.44 21.43
N GLY A 299 11.05 -5.72 21.78
CA GLY A 299 10.01 -6.38 22.57
C GLY A 299 8.72 -6.72 21.80
N LYS A 300 8.76 -6.69 20.47
CA LYS A 300 7.66 -7.12 19.60
C LYS A 300 8.06 -8.38 18.84
N ASP A 301 7.63 -9.54 19.32
CA ASP A 301 7.96 -10.85 18.73
C ASP A 301 7.09 -11.21 17.52
N SER A 302 5.85 -10.73 17.49
CA SER A 302 4.92 -10.96 16.39
C SER A 302 3.85 -9.88 16.32
N ALA A 303 3.15 -9.79 15.19
CA ALA A 303 1.94 -8.98 15.05
C ALA A 303 0.78 -9.85 14.58
N LEU A 304 -0.44 -9.51 15.01
CA LEU A 304 -1.65 -10.21 14.64
C LEU A 304 -2.32 -9.52 13.45
N VAL A 305 -2.71 -10.31 12.46
CA VAL A 305 -3.61 -9.91 11.39
C VAL A 305 -4.93 -10.63 11.56
N VAL A 306 -6.03 -9.87 11.66
CA VAL A 306 -7.39 -10.43 11.64
C VAL A 306 -8.03 -10.05 10.31
N ASP A 307 -8.11 -10.99 9.40
CA ASP A 307 -8.76 -10.83 8.10
C ASP A 307 -10.25 -11.22 8.21
N CYS A 308 -11.08 -10.23 8.47
CA CYS A 308 -12.51 -10.43 8.69
C CYS A 308 -13.32 -10.62 7.39
N CYS A 309 -12.69 -10.45 6.23
CA CYS A 309 -13.36 -10.49 4.92
C CYS A 309 -12.79 -11.56 3.99
N ASN A 310 -12.01 -12.50 4.54
CA ASN A 310 -11.43 -13.61 3.79
C ASN A 310 -10.63 -13.16 2.54
N ASN A 311 -9.98 -11.99 2.62
CA ASN A 311 -9.13 -11.48 1.53
C ASN A 311 -7.95 -12.42 1.25
N SER A 312 -7.42 -13.07 2.29
CA SER A 312 -6.32 -14.04 2.21
C SER A 312 -6.68 -15.28 1.38
N SER A 313 -7.93 -15.69 1.29
CA SER A 313 -8.33 -16.76 0.36
C SER A 313 -8.12 -16.38 -1.10
N ARG A 314 -8.27 -15.09 -1.42
CA ARG A 314 -8.04 -14.57 -2.78
C ARG A 314 -6.56 -14.34 -3.06
N PHE A 315 -5.89 -13.67 -2.14
CA PHE A 315 -4.52 -13.17 -2.36
C PHE A 315 -3.44 -14.10 -1.82
N GLY A 316 -3.81 -15.07 -0.99
CA GLY A 316 -2.87 -15.96 -0.31
C GLY A 316 -2.17 -15.31 0.90
N ASP A 317 -1.28 -16.06 1.51
CA ASP A 317 -0.49 -15.59 2.65
C ASP A 317 0.70 -14.76 2.15
N ILE A 318 0.75 -13.50 2.56
CA ILE A 318 1.85 -12.61 2.12
C ILE A 318 3.24 -13.04 2.63
N ARG A 319 3.32 -13.94 3.64
CA ARG A 319 4.61 -14.51 4.10
C ARG A 319 5.23 -15.41 3.05
N GLU A 320 4.40 -15.99 2.17
CA GLU A 320 4.81 -16.87 1.06
C GLU A 320 5.00 -16.11 -0.25
N LEU A 321 4.89 -14.76 -0.22
CA LEU A 321 5.06 -13.95 -1.42
C LEU A 321 6.51 -14.00 -1.90
N SER A 322 6.70 -14.41 -3.15
CA SER A 322 7.97 -14.36 -3.85
C SER A 322 7.86 -13.65 -5.21
N ILE A 323 8.98 -13.10 -5.66
CA ILE A 323 9.13 -12.50 -6.98
C ILE A 323 10.23 -13.28 -7.68
N GLU A 324 9.86 -14.02 -8.73
CA GLU A 324 10.76 -14.95 -9.37
C GLU A 324 10.80 -14.75 -10.89
N ASN A 325 11.97 -15.03 -11.48
CA ASN A 325 12.12 -15.13 -12.93
C ASN A 325 12.03 -16.59 -13.34
N TYR A 326 10.85 -16.98 -13.78
CA TYR A 326 10.58 -18.38 -14.13
C TYR A 326 10.96 -18.64 -15.60
N LYS A 327 11.70 -19.72 -15.83
CA LYS A 327 12.20 -20.07 -17.18
C LYS A 327 11.04 -20.18 -18.17
N GLY A 328 11.13 -19.49 -19.30
CA GLY A 328 10.09 -19.48 -20.34
C GLY A 328 8.91 -18.53 -20.06
N TYR A 329 8.67 -18.17 -18.78
CA TYR A 329 7.60 -17.26 -18.39
C TYR A 329 8.11 -15.84 -18.15
N GLY A 330 9.29 -15.67 -17.55
CA GLY A 330 9.86 -14.40 -17.13
C GLY A 330 9.47 -14.02 -15.70
N TRP A 331 9.61 -12.75 -15.34
CA TRP A 331 9.32 -12.25 -14.00
C TRP A 331 7.83 -12.30 -13.66
N GLY A 332 7.53 -12.82 -12.48
CA GLY A 332 6.18 -12.89 -11.91
C GLY A 332 6.20 -12.86 -10.39
N MET A 333 5.01 -12.66 -9.80
CA MET A 333 4.78 -12.79 -8.37
C MET A 333 4.05 -14.10 -8.09
N PHE A 334 4.49 -14.78 -7.04
CA PHE A 334 3.93 -16.06 -6.58
C PHE A 334 3.56 -15.96 -5.11
N ILE A 335 2.54 -16.71 -4.70
CA ILE A 335 2.24 -17.03 -3.30
C ILE A 335 2.38 -18.53 -3.15
N GLY A 336 3.43 -18.97 -2.45
CA GLY A 336 3.86 -20.36 -2.50
C GLY A 336 4.25 -20.76 -3.91
N ASP A 337 3.55 -21.75 -4.48
CA ASP A 337 3.70 -22.20 -5.87
C ASP A 337 2.73 -21.52 -6.86
N LYS A 338 1.71 -20.80 -6.36
CA LYS A 338 0.67 -20.19 -7.19
C LYS A 338 1.11 -18.86 -7.80
N LEU A 339 1.08 -18.78 -9.12
CA LEU A 339 1.28 -17.53 -9.85
C LEU A 339 0.09 -16.59 -9.62
N ILE A 340 0.37 -15.29 -9.36
CA ILE A 340 -0.67 -14.26 -9.14
C ILE A 340 -0.62 -13.12 -10.15
N THR A 341 0.40 -13.04 -11.00
CA THR A 341 0.53 -11.96 -12.00
C THR A 341 0.44 -12.48 -13.43
N ASN A 342 -0.03 -11.62 -14.34
CA ASN A 342 -0.18 -11.84 -15.78
C ASN A 342 -1.05 -13.05 -16.15
N ILE A 343 -1.96 -13.39 -15.29
CA ILE A 343 -3.05 -14.36 -15.50
C ILE A 343 -4.36 -13.72 -15.04
N PRO A 344 -5.52 -14.14 -15.58
CA PRO A 344 -6.81 -13.68 -15.08
C PRO A 344 -6.93 -13.92 -13.57
N MET A 345 -7.51 -12.96 -12.87
CA MET A 345 -7.73 -13.12 -11.43
C MET A 345 -8.76 -14.24 -11.18
N GLY A 346 -8.38 -15.18 -10.32
CA GLY A 346 -9.17 -16.38 -10.05
C GLY A 346 -8.64 -17.65 -10.73
N ASP A 347 -7.84 -17.50 -11.78
CA ASP A 347 -7.15 -18.64 -12.39
C ASP A 347 -6.15 -19.25 -11.42
N LYS A 348 -5.99 -20.57 -11.53
CA LYS A 348 -5.02 -21.34 -10.73
C LYS A 348 -3.93 -21.84 -11.67
N VAL A 349 -2.81 -21.13 -11.69
CA VAL A 349 -1.59 -21.53 -12.40
C VAL A 349 -0.48 -21.68 -11.37
N THR A 350 0.15 -22.84 -11.36
CA THR A 350 1.23 -23.19 -10.43
C THR A 350 2.59 -23.19 -11.14
N LYS A 351 3.67 -23.27 -10.38
CA LYS A 351 5.02 -23.43 -10.92
C LYS A 351 5.12 -24.70 -11.78
N THR A 352 4.49 -25.80 -11.34
CA THR A 352 4.45 -27.05 -12.09
C THR A 352 3.78 -26.88 -13.46
N ASP A 353 2.69 -26.09 -13.55
CA ASP A 353 2.03 -25.81 -14.83
C ASP A 353 2.92 -25.01 -15.78
N LEU A 354 3.85 -24.21 -15.26
CA LEU A 354 4.82 -23.44 -16.05
C LEU A 354 5.98 -24.32 -16.54
N ASP A 355 6.34 -25.38 -15.83
CA ASP A 355 7.42 -26.31 -16.21
C ASP A 355 7.02 -27.22 -17.39
N ILE A 356 5.73 -27.38 -17.64
CA ILE A 356 5.18 -28.26 -18.69
C ILE A 356 5.13 -27.54 -20.06
N LYS A 357 5.28 -26.22 -20.09
CA LYS A 357 5.31 -25.40 -21.31
C LYS A 357 6.74 -25.08 -21.76
#